data_4feb9eb512a4e62734255ce9aa22458e
#
_entry.id   4feb9eb512a4e62734255ce9aa22458e
#
_cell.length_a   1.000
_cell.length_b   1.000
_cell.length_c   1.000
_cell.angle_alpha   90.00
_cell.angle_beta   90.00
_cell.angle_gamma   90.00
#
_symmetry.space_group_name_H-M   'P 1'
#
loop_
_entity.id
_entity.type
_entity.pdbx_description
1 polymer ?
#
loop_
_entity_poly.entity_id
_entity_poly.type
_entity_poly.pdbx_seq_one_letter_code
_entity_poly.pdbx_strand_id
1 'polypeptide(L)'
;MKNQDRPKIFDEQVARKPDYYPWAQEFCHAIHSGFWTDKEFNFKSDVQQFKVKLTDQEREIIVRTLSAIGQIEIAVKKFWAQLGNNLKHPSLADLGYVMANTEGMPSSCPTPSRMLPARASGTR
;
A
#
# COMPACT_ATOMS: atom_id res chain seq x y z
N MET A 1 -24.91 -27.11 -5.35
CA MET A 1 -25.55 -25.97 -6.05
C MET A 1 -25.10 -25.99 -7.50
N LYS A 2 -26.03 -26.01 -8.44
CA LYS A 2 -25.71 -25.98 -9.87
C LYS A 2 -25.13 -24.60 -10.20
N ASN A 3 -24.09 -24.56 -11.01
CA ASN A 3 -23.34 -23.37 -11.41
C ASN A 3 -24.18 -22.25 -12.08
N GLN A 4 -25.46 -22.49 -12.30
CA GLN A 4 -26.39 -21.59 -12.99
C GLN A 4 -27.02 -20.51 -12.12
N ASP A 5 -26.96 -20.64 -10.78
CA ASP A 5 -27.60 -19.70 -9.85
C ASP A 5 -26.60 -18.72 -9.20
N ARG A 6 -25.35 -18.77 -9.64
CA ARG A 6 -24.31 -17.86 -9.11
C ARG A 6 -24.40 -16.53 -9.86
N PRO A 7 -24.57 -15.38 -9.16
CA PRO A 7 -24.53 -14.07 -9.81
C PRO A 7 -23.17 -13.86 -10.47
N LYS A 8 -23.16 -13.10 -11.57
CA LYS A 8 -21.91 -12.68 -12.20
C LYS A 8 -21.17 -11.72 -11.29
N ILE A 9 -19.87 -11.59 -11.48
CA ILE A 9 -18.99 -10.80 -10.62
C ILE A 9 -19.40 -9.31 -10.50
N PHE A 10 -20.09 -8.78 -11.52
CA PHE A 10 -20.58 -7.40 -11.55
C PHE A 10 -22.07 -7.27 -11.24
N ASP A 11 -22.77 -8.37 -10.98
CA ASP A 11 -24.15 -8.33 -10.55
C ASP A 11 -24.22 -7.82 -9.11
N GLU A 12 -25.22 -6.98 -8.82
CA GLU A 12 -25.37 -6.41 -7.50
C GLU A 12 -25.81 -7.48 -6.49
N GLN A 13 -25.13 -7.51 -5.36
CA GLN A 13 -25.53 -8.29 -4.20
C GLN A 13 -25.48 -7.42 -2.95
N VAL A 14 -26.64 -7.11 -2.39
CA VAL A 14 -26.77 -6.27 -1.20
C VAL A 14 -26.41 -7.04 0.08
N ALA A 15 -26.82 -8.30 0.18
CA ALA A 15 -26.61 -9.13 1.35
C ALA A 15 -25.28 -9.92 1.25
N ARG A 16 -24.57 -10.06 2.39
CA ARG A 16 -23.35 -10.88 2.46
C ARG A 16 -23.62 -12.39 2.23
N LYS A 17 -24.81 -12.85 2.49
CA LYS A 17 -25.17 -14.27 2.35
C LYS A 17 -26.21 -14.46 1.25
N PRO A 18 -26.09 -15.53 0.46
CA PRO A 18 -24.99 -16.51 0.46
C PRO A 18 -23.67 -15.91 -0.04
N ASP A 19 -22.53 -16.33 0.53
CA ASP A 19 -21.21 -15.90 0.05
C ASP A 19 -20.79 -16.78 -1.13
N TYR A 20 -20.71 -16.17 -2.30
CA TYR A 20 -20.32 -16.85 -3.54
C TYR A 20 -18.82 -16.84 -3.81
N TYR A 21 -18.06 -16.03 -3.04
CA TYR A 21 -16.62 -15.83 -3.20
C TYR A 21 -15.86 -15.96 -1.88
N PRO A 22 -15.98 -17.10 -1.16
CA PRO A 22 -15.36 -17.28 0.16
C PRO A 22 -13.84 -17.13 0.14
N TRP A 23 -13.19 -17.47 -0.97
CA TRP A 23 -11.74 -17.28 -1.15
C TRP A 23 -11.29 -15.82 -0.97
N ALA A 24 -12.14 -14.83 -1.27
CA ALA A 24 -11.80 -13.42 -1.08
C ALA A 24 -11.56 -13.10 0.42
N GLN A 25 -12.32 -13.72 1.31
CA GLN A 25 -12.10 -13.57 2.76
C GLN A 25 -10.83 -14.26 3.23
N GLU A 26 -10.47 -15.40 2.65
CA GLU A 26 -9.20 -16.07 2.92
C GLU A 26 -8.01 -15.17 2.57
N PHE A 27 -8.08 -14.49 1.43
CA PHE A 27 -7.06 -13.48 1.06
C PHE A 27 -7.04 -12.30 2.03
N CYS A 28 -8.18 -11.76 2.45
CA CYS A 28 -8.24 -10.71 3.46
C CYS A 28 -7.55 -11.14 4.76
N HIS A 29 -7.81 -12.36 5.24
CA HIS A 29 -7.17 -12.91 6.42
C HIS A 29 -5.66 -13.07 6.24
N ALA A 30 -5.21 -13.55 5.09
CA ALA A 30 -3.78 -13.69 4.79
C ALA A 30 -3.07 -12.32 4.80
N ILE A 31 -3.68 -11.30 4.19
CA ILE A 31 -3.16 -9.92 4.20
C ILE A 31 -3.06 -9.38 5.63
N HIS A 32 -4.11 -9.54 6.44
CA HIS A 32 -4.10 -9.09 7.83
C HIS A 32 -3.05 -9.82 8.68
N SER A 33 -2.83 -11.11 8.42
CA SER A 33 -1.81 -11.90 9.14
C SER A 33 -0.39 -11.49 8.79
N GLY A 34 -0.16 -10.98 7.59
CA GLY A 34 1.13 -10.45 7.14
C GLY A 34 1.30 -8.94 7.39
N PHE A 35 0.37 -8.31 8.08
CA PHE A 35 0.38 -6.87 8.29
C PHE A 35 1.50 -6.45 9.25
N TRP A 36 2.27 -5.45 8.85
CA TRP A 36 3.35 -4.87 9.66
C TRP A 36 3.28 -3.35 9.64
N THR A 37 3.92 -2.72 10.61
CA THR A 37 3.99 -1.26 10.73
C THR A 37 5.44 -0.77 10.77
N ASP A 38 5.65 0.47 10.41
CA ASP A 38 6.96 1.15 10.50
C ASP A 38 7.56 1.10 11.91
N LYS A 39 6.73 0.97 12.94
CA LYS A 39 7.15 0.87 14.34
C LYS A 39 7.87 -0.43 14.69
N GLU A 40 7.72 -1.46 13.86
CA GLU A 40 8.38 -2.76 14.04
C GLU A 40 9.83 -2.73 13.56
N PHE A 41 10.24 -1.68 12.83
CA PHE A 41 11.57 -1.54 12.28
C PHE A 41 12.33 -0.39 12.94
N ASN A 42 13.63 -0.60 13.14
CA ASN A 42 14.52 0.42 13.66
C ASN A 42 15.50 0.88 12.59
N PHE A 43 15.20 2.00 11.95
CA PHE A 43 16.00 2.57 10.86
C PHE A 43 17.16 3.50 11.33
N LYS A 44 17.47 3.56 12.63
CA LYS A 44 18.51 4.48 13.13
C LYS A 44 19.88 4.24 12.49
N SER A 45 20.28 2.96 12.36
CA SER A 45 21.54 2.59 11.71
C SER A 45 21.53 2.94 10.23
N ASP A 46 20.40 2.70 9.54
CA ASP A 46 20.28 2.94 8.10
C ASP A 46 20.34 4.44 7.80
N VAL A 47 19.65 5.25 8.59
CA VAL A 47 19.72 6.72 8.50
C VAL A 47 21.14 7.22 8.73
N GLN A 48 21.87 6.64 9.70
CA GLN A 48 23.25 7.01 9.96
C GLN A 48 24.18 6.62 8.79
N GLN A 49 24.02 5.42 8.25
CA GLN A 49 24.76 4.97 7.05
C GLN A 49 24.49 5.87 5.86
N PHE A 50 23.22 6.18 5.60
CA PHE A 50 22.81 7.08 4.53
C PHE A 50 23.52 8.44 4.61
N LYS A 51 23.62 9.00 5.81
CA LYS A 51 24.24 10.33 6.01
C LYS A 51 25.75 10.33 5.91
N VAL A 52 26.42 9.26 6.38
CA VAL A 52 27.88 9.29 6.63
C VAL A 52 28.66 8.43 5.63
N LYS A 53 28.11 7.30 5.19
CA LYS A 53 28.84 6.32 4.38
C LYS A 53 28.59 6.43 2.87
N LEU A 54 27.44 6.97 2.48
CA LEU A 54 27.07 7.03 1.07
C LEU A 54 27.64 8.30 0.41
N THR A 55 28.03 8.16 -0.85
CA THR A 55 28.35 9.28 -1.73
C THR A 55 27.10 10.08 -2.07
N ASP A 56 27.25 11.30 -2.56
CA ASP A 56 26.13 12.14 -2.99
C ASP A 56 25.31 11.47 -4.11
N GLN A 57 25.99 10.79 -5.03
CA GLN A 57 25.34 10.08 -6.13
C GLN A 57 24.49 8.90 -5.63
N GLU A 58 25.01 8.10 -4.70
CA GLU A 58 24.27 6.98 -4.10
C GLU A 58 23.05 7.48 -3.33
N ARG A 59 23.20 8.56 -2.55
CA ARG A 59 22.07 9.19 -1.85
C ARG A 59 21.00 9.66 -2.82
N GLU A 60 21.39 10.30 -3.93
CA GLU A 60 20.45 10.78 -4.93
C GLU A 60 19.68 9.64 -5.60
N ILE A 61 20.35 8.52 -5.93
CA ILE A 61 19.71 7.34 -6.49
C ILE A 61 18.66 6.79 -5.51
N ILE A 62 19.01 6.60 -4.25
CA ILE A 62 18.11 6.09 -3.21
C ILE A 62 16.89 7.01 -3.07
N VAL A 63 17.10 8.32 -2.94
CA VAL A 63 16.03 9.30 -2.79
C VAL A 63 15.08 9.28 -3.98
N ARG A 64 15.60 9.26 -5.20
CA ARG A 64 14.78 9.20 -6.41
C ARG A 64 13.98 7.91 -6.50
N THR A 65 14.61 6.78 -6.19
CA THR A 65 13.96 5.47 -6.19
C THR A 65 12.83 5.40 -5.18
N LEU A 66 13.08 5.78 -3.92
CA LEU A 66 12.06 5.78 -2.87
C LEU A 66 10.93 6.77 -3.17
N SER A 67 11.25 7.93 -3.76
CA SER A 67 10.23 8.91 -4.18
C SER A 67 9.34 8.35 -5.29
N ALA A 68 9.90 7.63 -6.25
CA ALA A 68 9.14 6.98 -7.31
C ALA A 68 8.22 5.89 -6.74
N ILE A 69 8.72 5.04 -5.83
CA ILE A 69 7.92 4.02 -5.15
C ILE A 69 6.75 4.66 -4.40
N GLY A 70 7.00 5.71 -3.61
CA GLY A 70 5.95 6.41 -2.88
C GLY A 70 4.85 7.01 -3.78
N GLN A 71 5.19 7.45 -5.00
CA GLN A 71 4.18 7.91 -5.96
C GLN A 71 3.35 6.75 -6.52
N ILE A 72 3.98 5.60 -6.76
CA ILE A 72 3.29 4.40 -7.23
C ILE A 72 2.31 3.90 -6.17
N GLU A 73 2.70 3.88 -4.90
CA GLU A 73 1.85 3.45 -3.77
C GLU A 73 0.53 4.26 -3.70
N ILE A 74 0.59 5.58 -3.93
CA ILE A 74 -0.61 6.42 -3.98
C ILE A 74 -1.55 5.99 -5.11
N ALA A 75 -1.00 5.70 -6.28
CA ALA A 75 -1.80 5.26 -7.44
C ALA A 75 -2.41 3.87 -7.19
N VAL A 76 -1.64 2.94 -6.66
CA VAL A 76 -2.08 1.57 -6.34
C VAL A 76 -3.15 1.57 -5.27
N LYS A 77 -2.99 2.37 -4.21
CA LYS A 77 -4.03 2.55 -3.19
C LYS A 77 -5.36 3.03 -3.78
N LYS A 78 -5.32 4.02 -4.66
CA LYS A 78 -6.52 4.52 -5.34
C LYS A 78 -7.16 3.46 -6.24
N PHE A 79 -6.33 2.70 -6.95
CA PHE A 79 -6.80 1.60 -7.80
C PHE A 79 -7.56 0.56 -6.98
N TRP A 80 -7.00 0.07 -5.87
CA TRP A 80 -7.65 -0.91 -5.01
C TRP A 80 -8.95 -0.38 -4.39
N ALA A 81 -8.97 0.87 -3.94
CA ALA A 81 -10.17 1.50 -3.40
C ALA A 81 -11.27 1.61 -4.47
N GLN A 82 -10.93 2.00 -5.70
CA GLN A 82 -11.87 2.04 -6.82
C GLN A 82 -12.37 0.64 -7.19
N LEU A 83 -11.49 -0.35 -7.18
CA LEU A 83 -11.90 -1.75 -7.42
C LEU A 83 -12.93 -2.20 -6.39
N GLY A 84 -12.69 -1.92 -5.09
CA GLY A 84 -13.65 -2.19 -4.02
C GLY A 84 -14.99 -1.50 -4.24
N ASN A 85 -14.99 -0.24 -4.68
CA ASN A 85 -16.21 0.50 -4.97
C ASN A 85 -17.00 -0.04 -6.18
N ASN A 86 -16.30 -0.60 -7.16
CA ASN A 86 -16.94 -1.10 -8.40
C ASN A 86 -17.37 -2.55 -8.34
N LEU A 87 -16.80 -3.35 -7.43
CA LEU A 87 -17.20 -4.73 -7.23
C LEU A 87 -18.47 -4.80 -6.37
N LYS A 88 -19.54 -5.32 -6.96
CA LYS A 88 -20.87 -5.29 -6.36
C LYS A 88 -21.09 -6.39 -5.31
N HIS A 89 -20.23 -7.38 -5.27
CA HIS A 89 -20.28 -8.44 -4.26
C HIS A 89 -19.54 -8.02 -2.99
N PRO A 90 -20.15 -8.06 -1.79
CA PRO A 90 -19.54 -7.57 -0.55
C PRO A 90 -18.17 -8.18 -0.23
N SER A 91 -17.99 -9.50 -0.41
CA SER A 91 -16.71 -10.16 -0.14
C SER A 91 -15.59 -9.72 -1.09
N LEU A 92 -15.92 -9.41 -2.35
CA LEU A 92 -14.95 -8.90 -3.33
C LEU A 92 -14.64 -7.43 -3.08
N ALA A 93 -15.63 -6.64 -2.70
CA ALA A 93 -15.45 -5.24 -2.31
C ALA A 93 -14.52 -5.13 -1.09
N ASP A 94 -14.73 -5.96 -0.07
CA ASP A 94 -13.88 -6.03 1.12
C ASP A 94 -12.41 -6.28 0.76
N LEU A 95 -12.13 -7.19 -0.18
CA LEU A 95 -10.76 -7.44 -0.64
C LEU A 95 -10.11 -6.18 -1.23
N GLY A 96 -10.83 -5.43 -2.06
CA GLY A 96 -10.34 -4.16 -2.61
C GLY A 96 -10.02 -3.13 -1.50
N TYR A 97 -10.87 -3.02 -0.49
CA TYR A 97 -10.64 -2.10 0.62
C TYR A 97 -9.48 -2.53 1.54
N VAL A 98 -9.36 -3.83 1.82
CA VAL A 98 -8.24 -4.37 2.59
C VAL A 98 -6.92 -4.11 1.87
N MET A 99 -6.84 -4.36 0.57
CA MET A 99 -5.66 -4.05 -0.24
C MET A 99 -5.35 -2.55 -0.23
N ALA A 100 -6.35 -1.69 -0.40
CA ALA A 100 -6.14 -0.24 -0.34
C ALA A 100 -5.64 0.23 1.03
N ASN A 101 -6.04 -0.41 2.12
CA ASN A 101 -5.57 -0.08 3.46
C ASN A 101 -4.10 -0.45 3.67
N THR A 102 -3.66 -1.60 3.17
CA THR A 102 -2.26 -2.04 3.29
C THR A 102 -1.29 -1.14 2.54
N GLU A 103 -1.67 -0.60 1.39
CA GLU A 103 -0.87 0.35 0.61
C GLU A 103 -0.69 1.73 1.29
N GLY A 104 -1.40 2.01 2.36
CA GLY A 104 -1.30 3.29 3.07
C GLY A 104 -0.30 3.30 4.21
N MET A 105 0.30 2.17 4.54
CA MET A 105 1.16 2.04 5.72
C MET A 105 2.60 2.54 5.55
N PRO A 106 3.25 2.42 4.37
CA PRO A 106 4.58 2.95 4.16
C PRO A 106 4.68 4.49 4.22
N SER A 107 3.56 5.20 4.19
CA SER A 107 3.55 6.68 4.22
C SER A 107 4.07 7.30 5.52
N SER A 108 4.27 6.51 6.58
CA SER A 108 4.96 6.91 7.80
C SER A 108 6.48 6.77 7.72
N CYS A 109 7.01 6.15 6.66
CA CYS A 109 8.44 6.14 6.39
C CYS A 109 8.96 7.58 6.28
N PRO A 110 10.11 7.93 6.89
CA PRO A 110 10.63 9.29 6.82
C PRO A 110 10.74 9.72 5.36
N THR A 111 9.98 10.77 5.01
CA THR A 111 10.00 11.29 3.65
C THR A 111 11.43 11.67 3.26
N PRO A 112 11.85 11.48 2.01
CA PRO A 112 13.19 11.85 1.53
C PRO A 112 13.59 13.28 1.90
N SER A 113 12.62 14.20 2.01
CA SER A 113 12.84 15.58 2.47
C SER A 113 13.33 15.70 3.92
N ARG A 114 13.04 14.72 4.78
CA ARG A 114 13.58 14.66 6.15
C ARG A 114 14.97 14.01 6.24
N MET A 115 15.38 13.29 5.20
CA MET A 115 16.70 12.66 5.12
C MET A 115 17.76 13.58 4.53
N LEU A 116 17.36 14.56 3.73
CA LEU A 116 18.29 15.52 3.13
C LEU A 116 18.60 16.67 4.12
N PRO A 117 19.86 17.09 4.26
CA PRO A 117 20.18 18.32 4.96
C PRO A 117 19.47 19.49 4.27
N ALA A 118 18.97 20.44 5.07
CA ALA A 118 18.42 21.67 4.52
C ALA A 118 19.45 22.28 3.54
N ARG A 119 19.04 22.53 2.31
CA ARG A 119 19.89 23.25 1.34
C ARG A 119 20.28 24.56 2.01
N ALA A 120 21.57 24.75 2.23
CA ALA A 120 22.07 26.05 2.63
C ALA A 120 21.59 27.06 1.58
N SER A 121 20.75 27.99 2.01
CA SER A 121 20.33 29.12 1.19
C SER A 121 21.59 29.93 0.91
N GLY A 122 22.18 29.70 -0.26
CA GLY A 122 23.27 30.55 -0.75
C GLY A 122 22.71 31.94 -0.96
N THR A 123 23.03 32.84 -0.04
CA THR A 123 22.97 34.27 -0.25
C THR A 123 23.93 34.63 -1.36
N ARG A 124 23.41 35.15 -2.47
CA ARG A 124 24.15 36.05 -3.35
C ARG A 124 23.95 37.45 -2.87
#